data_e1258b920f9af31ebe5e4df89a1014ca
#
_entry.id   e1258b920f9af31ebe5e4df89a1014ca
#
_cell.length_a   1.000
_cell.length_b   1.000
_cell.length_c   1.000
_cell.angle_alpha   90.00
_cell.angle_beta   90.00
_cell.angle_gamma   90.00
#
_symmetry.space_group_name_H-M   'P 1'
#
loop_
_entity.id
_entity.type
_entity.pdbx_description
1 polymer ?
#
loop_
_entity_poly.entity_id
_entity_poly.type
_entity_poly.pdbx_seq_one_letter_code
_entity_poly.pdbx_strand_id
1 'polypeptide(L)' 'MSGHAIHITVDGRKYAGTFKVDRKFLTVSTTYGKKTAEVNPRVQHQVLAHQLLQELVNEEKARKGSTF' A
#
# COMPACT_ATOMS: atom_id res chain seq x y z
N MET A 1 6.78 8.40 -14.03
CA MET A 1 5.59 8.54 -14.39
C MET A 1 4.72 7.35 -14.54
N SER A 2 5.02 6.26 -14.22
CA SER A 2 4.14 5.15 -14.40
C SER A 2 3.81 4.56 -13.07
N GLY A 3 2.54 4.39 -12.85
CA GLY A 3 2.07 3.66 -11.71
C GLY A 3 2.07 2.18 -12.02
N HIS A 4 2.28 1.39 -11.00
CA HIS A 4 2.23 -0.06 -11.12
C HIS A 4 1.08 -0.58 -10.26
N ALA A 5 0.27 -1.44 -10.86
CA ALA A 5 -0.82 -2.04 -10.12
C ALA A 5 -0.28 -3.11 -9.18
N ILE A 6 -0.78 -3.11 -7.96
CA ILE A 6 -0.46 -4.17 -7.00
C ILE A 6 -1.74 -4.62 -6.33
N HIS A 7 -1.70 -5.82 -5.78
CA HIS A 7 -2.84 -6.33 -5.03
C HIS A 7 -2.34 -7.32 -3.99
N ILE A 8 -3.08 -7.41 -2.91
CA ILE A 8 -2.81 -8.38 -1.86
C ILE A 8 -4.11 -9.03 -1.46
N THR A 9 -4.01 -10.16 -0.80
CA THR A 9 -5.15 -10.86 -0.26
C THR A 9 -5.03 -10.88 1.25
N VAL A 10 -6.05 -10.37 1.93
CA VAL A 10 -6.09 -10.34 3.38
C VAL A 10 -7.41 -10.93 3.81
N ASP A 11 -7.36 -11.97 4.63
CA ASP A 11 -8.56 -12.63 5.13
C ASP A 11 -9.51 -13.04 4.01
N GLY A 12 -8.94 -13.53 2.91
CA GLY A 12 -9.75 -14.00 1.79
C GLY A 12 -10.27 -12.90 0.89
N ARG A 13 -9.96 -11.64 1.18
CA ARG A 13 -10.40 -10.52 0.36
C ARG A 13 -9.22 -9.95 -0.41
N LYS A 14 -9.48 -9.59 -1.66
CA LYS A 14 -8.45 -8.98 -2.48
C LYS A 14 -8.52 -7.47 -2.36
N TYR A 15 -7.38 -6.88 -2.15
CA TYR A 15 -7.25 -5.43 -2.10
C TYR A 15 -6.27 -5.01 -3.17
N ALA A 16 -6.61 -3.95 -3.87
CA ALA A 16 -5.80 -3.49 -4.98
C ALA A 16 -5.43 -2.02 -4.79
N GLY A 17 -4.32 -1.65 -5.37
CA GLY A 17 -3.88 -0.28 -5.36
C GLY A 17 -2.87 -0.08 -6.45
N THR A 18 -2.28 1.10 -6.49
CA THR A 18 -1.19 1.39 -7.41
C THR A 18 -0.06 2.01 -6.62
N PHE A 19 1.16 1.82 -7.09
CA PHE A 19 2.28 2.48 -6.47
C PHE A 19 3.15 3.12 -7.55
N LYS A 20 3.86 4.14 -7.15
CA LYS A 20 4.85 4.77 -8.01
C LYS A 20 6.03 5.19 -7.18
N VAL A 21 7.18 5.24 -7.83
CA VAL A 21 8.41 5.64 -7.17
C VAL A 21 8.84 6.98 -7.76
N ASP A 22 9.13 7.94 -6.90
CA ASP A 22 9.59 9.25 -7.31
C ASP A 22 10.80 9.59 -6.47
N ARG A 23 11.95 9.58 -7.10
CA ARG A 23 13.22 9.85 -6.41
C ARG A 23 13.44 8.82 -5.31
N LYS A 24 13.32 9.24 -4.06
CA LYS A 24 13.56 8.35 -2.92
C LYS A 24 12.26 7.93 -2.24
N PHE A 25 11.13 8.26 -2.82
CA PHE A 25 9.85 8.00 -2.16
C PHE A 25 8.98 7.10 -3.01
N LEU A 26 8.37 6.16 -2.34
CA LEU A 26 7.41 5.27 -2.97
C LEU A 26 6.04 5.57 -2.37
N THR A 27 5.06 5.81 -3.22
CA THR A 27 3.71 6.13 -2.79
C THR A 27 2.75 5.05 -3.27
N VAL A 28 1.99 4.51 -2.35
CA VAL A 28 0.91 3.57 -2.66
C VAL A 28 -0.41 4.30 -2.53
N SER A 29 -1.23 4.20 -3.55
CA SER A 29 -2.54 4.85 -3.57
C SER A 29 -3.64 3.80 -3.70
N THR A 30 -4.70 3.98 -2.95
CA THR A 30 -5.87 3.12 -3.03
C THR A 30 -7.11 3.99 -3.00
N THR A 31 -8.28 3.34 -3.09
CA THR A 31 -9.54 4.08 -3.03
C THR A 31 -9.83 4.62 -1.64
N TYR A 32 -9.16 4.10 -0.62
CA TYR A 32 -9.40 4.56 0.75
C TYR A 32 -8.22 5.32 1.35
N GLY A 33 -7.20 5.60 0.58
CA GLY A 33 -6.11 6.41 1.09
C GLY A 33 -4.82 6.15 0.37
N LYS A 34 -3.77 6.78 0.83
CA LYS A 34 -2.45 6.57 0.27
C LYS A 34 -1.40 6.69 1.35
N LYS A 35 -0.28 6.06 1.12
CA LYS A 35 0.87 6.12 2.01
C LYS A 35 2.13 6.32 1.21
N THR A 36 3.08 7.03 1.79
CA THR A 36 4.38 7.28 1.18
C THR A 36 5.46 6.85 2.16
N ALA A 37 6.49 6.22 1.64
CA ALA A 37 7.62 5.82 2.45
C ALA A 37 8.90 6.02 1.65
N GLU A 38 10.01 6.17 2.37
CA GLU A 38 11.30 6.32 1.73
C GLU A 38 11.75 4.97 1.20
N VAL A 39 12.27 4.97 -0.02
CA VAL A 39 12.75 3.75 -0.65
C VAL A 39 14.06 3.32 -0.01
N ASN A 40 14.16 2.04 0.28
CA ASN A 40 15.37 1.47 0.85
C ASN A 40 16.07 0.66 -0.23
N PRO A 41 17.35 0.93 -0.52
CA PRO A 41 18.05 0.20 -1.57
C PRO A 41 18.19 -1.29 -1.27
N ARG A 42 18.02 -1.70 -0.04
CA ARG A 42 18.09 -3.11 0.32
C ARG A 42 16.77 -3.83 0.18
N VAL A 43 15.69 -3.08 -0.05
CA VAL A 43 14.35 -3.64 -0.17
C VAL A 43 13.83 -3.35 -1.56
N GLN A 44 13.28 -4.35 -2.20
CA GLN A 44 12.71 -4.15 -3.52
C GLN A 44 11.48 -3.25 -3.41
N HIS A 45 11.28 -2.44 -4.45
CA HIS A 45 10.13 -1.54 -4.45
C HIS A 45 8.83 -2.29 -4.30
N GLN A 46 8.74 -3.45 -4.94
CA GLN A 46 7.53 -4.25 -4.87
C GLN A 46 7.22 -4.71 -3.46
N VAL A 47 8.26 -5.10 -2.72
CA VAL A 47 8.09 -5.54 -1.34
C VAL A 47 7.61 -4.38 -0.47
N LEU A 48 8.23 -3.21 -0.64
CA LEU A 48 7.83 -2.04 0.11
C LEU A 48 6.40 -1.63 -0.23
N ALA A 49 6.04 -1.70 -1.51
CA ALA A 49 4.69 -1.34 -1.92
C ALA A 49 3.66 -2.27 -1.29
N HIS A 50 3.94 -3.57 -1.26
CA HIS A 50 3.04 -4.52 -0.63
C HIS A 50 2.90 -4.23 0.86
N GLN A 51 4.00 -3.86 1.49
CA GLN A 51 3.99 -3.55 2.91
C GLN A 51 3.11 -2.33 3.19
N LEU A 52 3.24 -1.29 2.38
CA LEU A 52 2.42 -0.11 2.55
C LEU A 52 0.95 -0.39 2.27
N LEU A 53 0.69 -1.20 1.26
CA LEU A 53 -0.69 -1.58 0.96
C LEU A 53 -1.30 -2.38 2.11
N GLN A 54 -0.52 -3.28 2.69
CA GLN A 54 -0.96 -4.04 3.84
C GLN A 54 -1.32 -3.12 5.01
N GLU A 55 -0.49 -2.11 5.23
CA GLU A 55 -0.75 -1.15 6.31
C GLU A 55 -2.03 -0.37 6.04
N LEU A 56 -2.24 0.05 4.80
CA LEU A 56 -3.46 0.77 4.45
C LEU A 56 -4.69 -0.09 4.68
N VAL A 57 -4.62 -1.36 4.31
CA VAL A 57 -5.73 -2.28 4.51
C VAL A 57 -5.99 -2.46 6.01
N ASN A 58 -4.94 -2.61 6.78
CA ASN A 58 -5.09 -2.78 8.22
C ASN A 58 -5.71 -1.55 8.86
N GLU A 59 -5.32 -0.36 8.41
CA GLU A 59 -5.90 0.87 8.93
C GLU A 59 -7.38 0.96 8.57
N GLU A 60 -7.73 0.56 7.37
CA GLU A 60 -9.12 0.59 6.95
C GLU A 60 -9.96 -0.39 7.77
N LYS A 61 -9.44 -1.59 8.00
CA LYS A 61 -10.15 -2.58 8.80
C LYS A 61 -10.31 -2.11 10.25
N ALA A 62 -9.27 -1.49 10.79
CA ALA A 62 -9.34 -0.99 12.16
C ALA A 62 -10.38 0.12 12.28
N ARG A 63 -10.44 0.97 11.26
CA ARG A 63 -11.42 2.06 11.26
C ARG A 63 -12.83 1.52 11.25
N LYS A 64 -13.09 0.51 10.44
CA LYS A 64 -14.42 -0.08 10.37
C LYS A 64 -14.74 -0.89 11.62
N GLY A 65 -13.73 -1.53 12.18
CA GLY A 65 -13.93 -2.36 13.35
C GLY A 65 -14.15 -1.59 14.62
N SER A 66 -13.84 -0.30 14.63
CA SER A 66 -13.93 0.49 15.84
C SER A 66 -15.25 1.25 15.97
N THR A 67 -16.19 0.97 15.10
CA THR A 67 -17.44 1.70 15.12
C THR A 67 -18.51 0.96 15.89
N PHE A 68 -18.25 0.60 17.07
CA PHE A 68 -19.33 0.04 17.86
C PHE A 68 -19.05 0.09 19.35
#